data_ba97724b086c4f4c2bf20f929901dba6
#
_entry.id   ba97724b086c4f4c2bf20f929901dba6
#
_cell.length_a   1.000
_cell.length_b   1.000
_cell.length_c   1.000
_cell.angle_alpha   90.00
_cell.angle_beta   90.00
_cell.angle_gamma   90.00
#
_symmetry.space_group_name_H-M   'P 1'
#
loop_
_entity.id
_entity.type
_entity.pdbx_description
1 polymer ?
#
loop_
_entity_poly.entity_id
_entity_poly.type
_entity_poly.pdbx_seq_one_letter_code
_entity_poly.pdbx_strand_id
1 'polypeptide(L)'
;MDLARSMADSKKSVLVVDTDMRKSVLVGRLRAKVESGGKIYGLSHYLSGQVSLDKVVYATNIKGVFILFAGHEVPNPTELLETKEFKELIEFGEKNFDYVLVDTPPTGAAIDAAVVGKNVDGAVIVAAQNVTSSRAIINTKRTLEDSGVKILGAVLNKCRFEESKYGHYYGNYYGNYYGRDDDEK
;
A
#
# COMPACT_ATOMS: atom_id res chain seq x y z
N MET A 1 4.79 3.72 -0.81
CA MET A 1 4.83 5.20 -0.90
C MET A 1 5.35 5.70 -2.27
N ASP A 2 6.40 5.10 -2.86
CA ASP A 2 6.98 5.57 -4.13
C ASP A 2 5.98 5.53 -5.30
N LEU A 3 5.14 4.48 -5.38
CA LEU A 3 4.06 4.40 -6.36
C LEU A 3 3.05 5.54 -6.18
N ALA A 4 2.62 5.82 -4.95
CA ALA A 4 1.70 6.92 -4.66
C ALA A 4 2.30 8.28 -5.04
N ARG A 5 3.60 8.49 -4.78
CA ARG A 5 4.33 9.69 -5.20
C ARG A 5 4.33 9.82 -6.73
N SER A 6 4.69 8.75 -7.46
CA SER A 6 4.73 8.76 -8.92
C SER A 6 3.37 9.10 -9.55
N MET A 7 2.28 8.59 -8.94
CA MET A 7 0.91 8.95 -9.36
C MET A 7 0.60 10.42 -9.07
N ALA A 8 0.99 10.91 -7.88
CA ALA A 8 0.78 12.31 -7.51
C ALA A 8 1.59 13.30 -8.36
N ASP A 9 2.82 12.93 -8.77
CA ASP A 9 3.63 13.70 -9.72
C ASP A 9 2.92 13.83 -11.08
N SER A 10 2.08 12.85 -11.43
CA SER A 10 1.18 12.89 -12.59
C SER A 10 -0.14 13.63 -12.33
N LYS A 11 -0.20 14.45 -11.26
CA LYS A 11 -1.36 15.26 -10.83
C LYS A 11 -2.59 14.42 -10.45
N LYS A 12 -2.37 13.20 -9.96
CA LYS A 12 -3.42 12.33 -9.44
C LYS A 12 -3.50 12.42 -7.92
N SER A 13 -4.71 12.40 -7.38
CA SER A 13 -4.96 12.27 -5.95
C SER A 13 -4.95 10.80 -5.57
N VAL A 14 -4.25 10.46 -4.48
CA VAL A 14 -4.04 9.07 -4.06
C VAL A 14 -4.32 8.91 -2.57
N LEU A 15 -5.18 7.97 -2.21
CA LEU A 15 -5.34 7.48 -0.85
C LEU A 15 -4.55 6.17 -0.69
N VAL A 16 -3.62 6.13 0.26
CA VAL A 16 -2.94 4.90 0.67
C VAL A 16 -3.60 4.37 1.94
N VAL A 17 -4.09 3.14 1.90
CA VAL A 17 -4.73 2.47 3.04
C VAL A 17 -3.84 1.31 3.49
N ASP A 18 -3.31 1.39 4.71
CA ASP A 18 -2.55 0.31 5.34
C ASP A 18 -3.51 -0.64 6.05
N THR A 19 -3.63 -1.87 5.56
CA THR A 19 -4.49 -2.90 6.16
C THR A 19 -3.71 -3.92 6.99
N ASP A 20 -2.39 -3.75 7.17
CA ASP A 20 -1.60 -4.63 8.04
C ASP A 20 -1.87 -4.34 9.53
N MET A 21 -3.06 -4.71 10.02
CA MET A 21 -3.43 -4.61 11.43
C MET A 21 -2.82 -5.72 12.28
N ARG A 22 -1.94 -6.58 11.71
CA ARG A 22 -1.20 -7.61 12.43
C ARG A 22 0.15 -7.09 12.93
N LYS A 23 0.86 -6.35 12.08
CA LYS A 23 2.21 -5.83 12.37
C LYS A 23 2.55 -4.63 11.50
N SER A 24 1.73 -3.60 11.54
CA SER A 24 2.04 -2.38 10.78
C SER A 24 3.37 -1.77 11.19
N VAL A 25 4.14 -1.41 10.18
CA VAL A 25 5.43 -0.71 10.34
C VAL A 25 5.43 0.66 9.67
N LEU A 26 4.34 1.05 9.00
CA LEU A 26 4.31 2.28 8.17
C LEU A 26 4.48 3.54 9.01
N VAL A 27 3.83 3.65 10.17
CA VAL A 27 3.99 4.82 11.07
C VAL A 27 5.46 5.05 11.40
N GLY A 28 6.17 3.97 11.80
CA GLY A 28 7.59 4.04 12.13
C GLY A 28 8.49 4.31 10.93
N ARG A 29 8.25 3.66 9.80
CA ARG A 29 9.04 3.84 8.57
C ARG A 29 8.91 5.25 8.00
N LEU A 30 7.73 5.82 8.05
CA LEU A 30 7.46 7.18 7.58
C LEU A 30 7.79 8.24 8.62
N ARG A 31 8.18 7.84 9.84
CA ARG A 31 8.39 8.74 10.98
C ARG A 31 7.20 9.68 11.16
N ALA A 32 5.98 9.13 10.96
CA ALA A 32 4.76 9.92 10.95
C ALA A 32 4.52 10.59 12.30
N LYS A 33 4.18 11.86 12.26
CA LYS A 33 3.78 12.67 13.42
C LYS A 33 2.58 13.50 13.01
N VAL A 34 1.65 13.67 13.94
CA VAL A 34 0.56 14.63 13.78
C VAL A 34 1.07 16.00 14.23
N GLU A 35 0.87 17.04 13.43
CA GLU A 35 1.35 18.41 13.75
C GLU A 35 0.87 18.91 15.12
N SER A 36 -0.35 18.53 15.52
CA SER A 36 -0.91 18.87 16.84
C SER A 36 -0.32 18.06 18.00
N GLY A 37 0.64 17.14 17.77
CA GLY A 37 1.21 16.25 18.79
C GLY A 37 0.23 15.20 19.32
N GLY A 38 -0.90 15.00 18.64
CA GLY A 38 -1.95 14.05 19.03
C GLY A 38 -1.63 12.59 18.69
N LYS A 39 -2.49 11.68 19.17
CA LYS A 39 -2.44 10.26 18.85
C LYS A 39 -2.80 10.04 17.38
N ILE A 40 -2.06 9.17 16.68
CA ILE A 40 -2.42 8.71 15.34
C ILE A 40 -3.48 7.62 15.49
N TYR A 41 -4.69 7.89 15.04
CA TYR A 41 -5.73 6.89 14.86
C TYR A 41 -5.56 6.22 13.50
N GLY A 42 -6.07 5.01 13.32
CA GLY A 42 -5.96 4.28 12.06
C GLY A 42 -7.15 3.38 11.81
N LEU A 43 -7.01 2.52 10.82
CA LEU A 43 -8.04 1.63 10.31
C LEU A 43 -8.72 0.81 11.43
N SER A 44 -7.93 0.20 12.31
CA SER A 44 -8.47 -0.59 13.43
C SER A 44 -9.38 0.22 14.36
N HIS A 45 -9.08 1.49 14.58
CA HIS A 45 -9.93 2.37 15.39
C HIS A 45 -11.25 2.70 14.68
N TYR A 46 -11.18 2.97 13.37
CA TYR A 46 -12.37 3.25 12.56
C TYR A 46 -13.28 2.03 12.44
N LEU A 47 -12.73 0.88 12.03
CA LEU A 47 -13.50 -0.35 11.87
C LEU A 47 -14.10 -0.88 13.18
N SER A 48 -13.50 -0.53 14.31
CA SER A 48 -14.05 -0.83 15.65
C SER A 48 -15.04 0.22 16.18
N GLY A 49 -15.42 1.21 15.37
CA GLY A 49 -16.37 2.25 15.75
C GLY A 49 -15.86 3.26 16.79
N GLN A 50 -14.55 3.30 17.05
CA GLN A 50 -13.97 4.19 18.07
C GLN A 50 -13.84 5.64 17.61
N VAL A 51 -13.66 5.84 16.29
CA VAL A 51 -13.51 7.16 15.66
C VAL A 51 -14.17 7.18 14.29
N SER A 52 -14.57 8.34 13.83
CA SER A 52 -15.11 8.55 12.48
C SER A 52 -14.02 8.56 11.42
N LEU A 53 -14.41 8.36 10.16
CA LEU A 53 -13.50 8.24 9.00
C LEU A 53 -12.61 9.48 8.81
N ASP A 54 -13.16 10.69 9.04
CA ASP A 54 -12.43 11.95 8.94
C ASP A 54 -11.26 12.08 9.92
N LYS A 55 -11.24 11.28 10.99
CA LYS A 55 -10.17 11.28 12.01
C LYS A 55 -8.99 10.34 11.68
N VAL A 56 -9.11 9.54 10.63
CA VAL A 56 -8.11 8.50 10.30
C VAL A 56 -7.46 8.72 8.93
N VAL A 57 -7.96 9.67 8.12
CA VAL A 57 -7.36 10.05 6.83
C VAL A 57 -6.47 11.27 7.04
N TYR A 58 -5.18 11.10 6.79
CA TYR A 58 -4.17 12.14 6.98
C TYR A 58 -3.61 12.63 5.66
N ALA A 59 -3.48 13.94 5.50
CA ALA A 59 -2.66 14.51 4.44
C ALA A 59 -1.17 14.19 4.74
N THR A 60 -0.40 13.95 3.69
CA THR A 60 1.05 13.76 3.82
C THR A 60 1.82 15.00 3.36
N ASN A 61 3.13 15.02 3.55
CA ASN A 61 4.02 16.03 2.98
C ASN A 61 4.18 15.94 1.45
N ILE A 62 3.59 14.91 0.81
CA ILE A 62 3.55 14.76 -0.64
C ILE A 62 2.20 15.28 -1.11
N LYS A 63 2.21 16.40 -1.85
CA LYS A 63 0.97 17.00 -2.36
C LYS A 63 0.17 15.97 -3.20
N GLY A 64 -1.11 15.81 -2.88
CA GLY A 64 -2.00 14.86 -3.56
C GLY A 64 -1.95 13.43 -2.99
N VAL A 65 -1.09 13.14 -2.00
CA VAL A 65 -1.05 11.84 -1.33
C VAL A 65 -1.63 11.95 0.08
N PHE A 66 -2.61 11.11 0.36
CA PHE A 66 -3.23 10.93 1.66
C PHE A 66 -2.96 9.51 2.17
N ILE A 67 -2.97 9.33 3.48
CA ILE A 67 -2.71 8.03 4.10
C ILE A 67 -3.68 7.75 5.23
N LEU A 68 -4.08 6.50 5.32
CA LEU A 68 -4.79 5.90 6.44
C LEU A 68 -3.93 4.76 6.98
N PHE A 69 -3.41 4.92 8.19
CA PHE A 69 -2.57 3.92 8.85
C PHE A 69 -3.40 2.76 9.41
N ALA A 70 -2.79 1.59 9.59
CA ALA A 70 -3.47 0.41 10.14
C ALA A 70 -4.02 0.64 11.58
N GLY A 71 -3.35 1.47 12.36
CA GLY A 71 -3.71 1.72 13.77
C GLY A 71 -3.01 0.75 14.72
N HIS A 72 -3.70 0.33 15.78
CA HIS A 72 -3.17 -0.67 16.72
C HIS A 72 -3.39 -2.09 16.22
N GLU A 73 -2.57 -3.02 16.71
CA GLU A 73 -2.74 -4.45 16.43
C GLU A 73 -4.07 -4.96 16.99
N VAL A 74 -4.73 -5.83 16.21
CA VAL A 74 -6.01 -6.45 16.59
C VAL A 74 -5.93 -7.97 16.44
N PRO A 75 -6.65 -8.75 17.26
CA PRO A 75 -6.60 -10.21 17.18
C PRO A 75 -7.33 -10.77 15.96
N ASN A 76 -8.30 -10.05 15.41
CA ASN A 76 -9.20 -10.49 14.35
C ASN A 76 -9.25 -9.52 13.13
N PRO A 77 -8.12 -9.23 12.48
CA PRO A 77 -8.08 -8.25 11.38
C PRO A 77 -8.96 -8.66 10.19
N THR A 78 -9.02 -9.94 9.86
CA THR A 78 -9.84 -10.44 8.74
C THR A 78 -11.32 -10.11 8.93
N GLU A 79 -11.87 -10.33 10.13
CA GLU A 79 -13.28 -10.03 10.45
C GLU A 79 -13.57 -8.54 10.30
N LEU A 80 -12.63 -7.68 10.74
CA LEU A 80 -12.78 -6.22 10.57
C LEU A 80 -12.77 -5.80 9.11
N LEU A 81 -11.97 -6.45 8.26
CA LEU A 81 -11.92 -6.18 6.82
C LEU A 81 -13.18 -6.67 6.08
N GLU A 82 -13.97 -7.57 6.68
CA GLU A 82 -15.25 -8.05 6.12
C GLU A 82 -16.45 -7.15 6.51
N THR A 83 -16.23 -6.14 7.35
CA THR A 83 -17.30 -5.28 7.83
C THR A 83 -17.82 -4.32 6.76
N LYS A 84 -19.02 -3.80 6.98
CA LYS A 84 -19.65 -2.76 6.15
C LYS A 84 -18.81 -1.48 6.14
N GLU A 85 -18.20 -1.15 7.27
CA GLU A 85 -17.36 0.04 7.46
C GLU A 85 -16.14 0.00 6.54
N PHE A 86 -15.53 -1.17 6.32
CA PHE A 86 -14.43 -1.30 5.36
C PHE A 86 -14.90 -1.03 3.92
N LYS A 87 -16.05 -1.55 3.54
CA LYS A 87 -16.64 -1.27 2.23
C LYS A 87 -16.95 0.23 2.06
N GLU A 88 -17.54 0.86 3.07
CA GLU A 88 -17.82 2.30 3.09
C GLU A 88 -16.54 3.14 2.96
N LEU A 89 -15.42 2.70 3.56
CA LEU A 89 -14.11 3.32 3.39
C LEU A 89 -13.64 3.27 1.93
N ILE A 90 -13.74 2.10 1.28
CA ILE A 90 -13.32 1.97 -0.13
C ILE A 90 -14.21 2.85 -1.03
N GLU A 91 -15.53 2.82 -0.85
CA GLU A 91 -16.46 3.68 -1.58
C GLU A 91 -16.19 5.19 -1.35
N PHE A 92 -15.80 5.57 -0.13
CA PHE A 92 -15.34 6.94 0.16
C PHE A 92 -14.07 7.27 -0.62
N GLY A 93 -13.12 6.33 -0.66
CA GLY A 93 -11.89 6.47 -1.41
C GLY A 93 -12.13 6.68 -2.90
N GLU A 94 -12.96 5.84 -3.51
CA GLU A 94 -13.33 5.92 -4.93
C GLU A 94 -14.00 7.25 -5.30
N LYS A 95 -14.82 7.81 -4.42
CA LYS A 95 -15.52 9.07 -4.64
C LYS A 95 -14.63 10.32 -4.53
N ASN A 96 -13.55 10.24 -3.76
CA ASN A 96 -12.76 11.42 -3.37
C ASN A 96 -11.34 11.42 -3.94
N PHE A 97 -10.85 10.30 -4.46
CA PHE A 97 -9.48 10.16 -4.97
C PHE A 97 -9.46 9.50 -6.35
N ASP A 98 -8.46 9.84 -7.16
CA ASP A 98 -8.25 9.18 -8.46
C ASP A 98 -7.80 7.72 -8.29
N TYR A 99 -7.08 7.42 -7.20
CA TYR A 99 -6.60 6.07 -6.87
C TYR A 99 -6.69 5.78 -5.38
N VAL A 100 -7.07 4.56 -5.06
CA VAL A 100 -6.98 3.99 -3.71
C VAL A 100 -5.98 2.83 -3.76
N LEU A 101 -4.85 2.98 -3.08
CA LEU A 101 -3.82 1.94 -2.95
C LEU A 101 -3.97 1.26 -1.60
N VAL A 102 -4.41 0.01 -1.60
CA VAL A 102 -4.58 -0.77 -0.38
C VAL A 102 -3.37 -1.67 -0.19
N ASP A 103 -2.56 -1.38 0.85
CA ASP A 103 -1.41 -2.19 1.24
C ASP A 103 -1.86 -3.32 2.16
N THR A 104 -1.53 -4.56 1.81
CA THR A 104 -1.93 -5.75 2.55
C THR A 104 -0.74 -6.44 3.20
N PRO A 105 -0.93 -7.19 4.30
CA PRO A 105 0.12 -7.97 4.92
C PRO A 105 0.80 -8.93 3.93
N PRO A 106 2.07 -9.33 4.17
CA PRO A 106 2.76 -10.28 3.32
C PRO A 106 2.05 -11.65 3.29
N THR A 107 2.37 -12.46 2.29
CA THR A 107 1.67 -13.67 1.83
C THR A 107 1.28 -14.72 2.89
N GLY A 108 1.80 -14.67 4.11
CA GLY A 108 1.31 -15.48 5.24
C GLY A 108 -0.13 -15.14 5.66
N ALA A 109 -0.65 -13.99 5.22
CA ALA A 109 -2.01 -13.52 5.43
C ALA A 109 -2.77 -13.34 4.09
N ALA A 110 -2.59 -14.26 3.14
CA ALA A 110 -3.26 -14.21 1.84
C ALA A 110 -4.79 -14.12 1.95
N ILE A 111 -5.37 -14.57 3.06
CA ILE A 111 -6.80 -14.44 3.35
C ILE A 111 -7.20 -12.97 3.49
N ASP A 112 -6.42 -12.16 4.20
CA ASP A 112 -6.72 -10.72 4.35
C ASP A 112 -6.68 -10.02 2.98
N ALA A 113 -5.68 -10.34 2.14
CA ALA A 113 -5.59 -9.82 0.78
C ALA A 113 -6.76 -10.27 -0.11
N ALA A 114 -7.27 -11.47 0.07
CA ALA A 114 -8.44 -11.99 -0.65
C ALA A 114 -9.73 -11.26 -0.23
N VAL A 115 -9.88 -10.99 1.06
CA VAL A 115 -11.02 -10.21 1.59
C VAL A 115 -10.98 -8.77 1.06
N VAL A 116 -9.84 -8.10 1.17
CA VAL A 116 -9.63 -6.76 0.60
C VAL A 116 -9.92 -6.76 -0.91
N GLY A 117 -9.42 -7.76 -1.61
CA GLY A 117 -9.53 -7.90 -3.07
C GLY A 117 -10.96 -7.91 -3.61
N LYS A 118 -11.93 -8.32 -2.80
CA LYS A 118 -13.36 -8.30 -3.17
C LYS A 118 -13.95 -6.89 -3.26
N ASN A 119 -13.27 -5.90 -2.69
CA ASN A 119 -13.73 -4.52 -2.62
C ASN A 119 -12.90 -3.56 -3.49
N VAL A 120 -11.99 -4.07 -4.34
CA VAL A 120 -11.12 -3.26 -5.20
C VAL A 120 -11.16 -3.76 -6.65
N ASP A 121 -10.74 -2.92 -7.60
CA ASP A 121 -10.75 -3.24 -9.04
C ASP A 121 -9.77 -4.35 -9.42
N GLY A 122 -8.73 -4.57 -8.63
CA GLY A 122 -7.75 -5.63 -8.86
C GLY A 122 -6.54 -5.56 -7.95
N ALA A 123 -5.70 -6.60 -8.03
CA ALA A 123 -4.53 -6.77 -7.20
C ALA A 123 -3.24 -6.84 -8.04
N VAL A 124 -2.15 -6.33 -7.47
CA VAL A 124 -0.78 -6.48 -7.98
C VAL A 124 0.02 -7.30 -6.98
N ILE A 125 0.60 -8.41 -7.44
CA ILE A 125 1.45 -9.26 -6.62
C ILE A 125 2.87 -8.67 -6.59
N VAL A 126 3.37 -8.35 -5.39
CA VAL A 126 4.74 -7.84 -5.23
C VAL A 126 5.64 -8.95 -4.71
N ALA A 127 6.65 -9.32 -5.50
CA ALA A 127 7.64 -10.32 -5.15
C ALA A 127 9.02 -9.68 -4.96
N ALA A 128 9.77 -10.07 -3.95
CA ALA A 128 11.14 -9.60 -3.74
C ALA A 128 12.14 -10.61 -4.32
N GLN A 129 13.09 -10.13 -5.14
CA GLN A 129 14.15 -10.95 -5.73
C GLN A 129 14.95 -11.65 -4.62
N ASN A 130 15.22 -12.96 -4.82
CA ASN A 130 15.96 -13.83 -3.90
C ASN A 130 15.34 -13.97 -2.49
N VAL A 131 14.11 -13.50 -2.27
CA VAL A 131 13.37 -13.62 -1.00
C VAL A 131 12.06 -14.36 -1.19
N THR A 132 11.27 -13.98 -2.20
CA THR A 132 9.95 -14.59 -2.45
C THR A 132 10.11 -15.82 -3.32
N SER A 133 9.70 -16.99 -2.82
CA SER A 133 9.76 -18.23 -3.59
C SER A 133 8.67 -18.29 -4.67
N SER A 134 8.95 -18.98 -5.79
CA SER A 134 7.96 -19.17 -6.86
C SER A 134 6.70 -19.86 -6.35
N ARG A 135 6.82 -20.80 -5.40
CA ARG A 135 5.68 -21.46 -4.76
C ARG A 135 4.79 -20.45 -4.01
N ALA A 136 5.38 -19.50 -3.29
CA ALA A 136 4.63 -18.46 -2.59
C ALA A 136 3.84 -17.59 -3.58
N ILE A 137 4.45 -17.18 -4.70
CA ILE A 137 3.78 -16.41 -5.75
C ILE A 137 2.60 -17.18 -6.33
N ILE A 138 2.80 -18.46 -6.69
CA ILE A 138 1.76 -19.32 -7.28
C ILE A 138 0.61 -19.52 -6.28
N ASN A 139 0.91 -19.78 -5.01
CA ASN A 139 -0.12 -19.96 -3.99
C ASN A 139 -0.91 -18.67 -3.77
N THR A 140 -0.24 -17.51 -3.66
CA THR A 140 -0.92 -16.21 -3.55
C THR A 140 -1.82 -15.96 -4.75
N LYS A 141 -1.30 -16.18 -5.97
CA LYS A 141 -2.09 -16.04 -7.18
C LYS A 141 -3.36 -16.90 -7.12
N ARG A 142 -3.24 -18.18 -6.80
CA ARG A 142 -4.40 -19.11 -6.71
C ARG A 142 -5.40 -18.63 -5.66
N THR A 143 -4.95 -18.27 -4.45
CA THR A 143 -5.84 -17.81 -3.38
C THR A 143 -6.63 -16.56 -3.81
N LEU A 144 -6.01 -15.62 -4.50
CA LEU A 144 -6.68 -14.43 -5.02
C LEU A 144 -7.67 -14.77 -6.13
N GLU A 145 -7.28 -15.61 -7.11
CA GLU A 145 -8.15 -16.03 -8.21
C GLU A 145 -9.35 -16.85 -7.72
N ASP A 146 -9.14 -17.79 -6.79
CA ASP A 146 -10.20 -18.60 -6.17
C ASP A 146 -11.20 -17.74 -5.39
N SER A 147 -10.76 -16.57 -4.91
CA SER A 147 -11.60 -15.59 -4.24
C SER A 147 -12.25 -14.58 -5.19
N GLY A 148 -12.09 -14.74 -6.50
CA GLY A 148 -12.65 -13.87 -7.53
C GLY A 148 -11.91 -12.55 -7.73
N VAL A 149 -10.72 -12.39 -7.17
CA VAL A 149 -9.91 -11.16 -7.28
C VAL A 149 -9.23 -11.09 -8.64
N LYS A 150 -9.42 -10.00 -9.36
CA LYS A 150 -8.75 -9.74 -10.63
C LYS A 150 -7.27 -9.41 -10.39
N ILE A 151 -6.37 -10.19 -10.97
CA ILE A 151 -4.93 -9.92 -10.90
C ILE A 151 -4.52 -9.06 -12.10
N LEU A 152 -4.00 -7.87 -11.83
CA LEU A 152 -3.53 -6.92 -12.84
C LEU A 152 -2.12 -7.26 -13.34
N GLY A 153 -1.32 -7.92 -12.49
CA GLY A 153 0.04 -8.31 -12.81
C GLY A 153 0.89 -8.58 -11.57
N ALA A 154 2.20 -8.71 -11.79
CA ALA A 154 3.18 -8.88 -10.74
C ALA A 154 4.36 -7.92 -10.92
N VAL A 155 4.95 -7.48 -9.80
CA VAL A 155 6.13 -6.62 -9.74
C VAL A 155 7.24 -7.36 -9.02
N LEU A 156 8.41 -7.45 -9.65
CA LEU A 156 9.63 -7.93 -9.01
C LEU A 156 10.36 -6.74 -8.36
N ASN A 157 10.41 -6.74 -7.04
CA ASN A 157 11.03 -5.72 -6.23
C ASN A 157 12.43 -6.17 -5.73
N LYS A 158 13.22 -5.23 -5.21
CA LYS A 158 14.58 -5.46 -4.68
C LYS A 158 15.53 -6.07 -5.71
N CYS A 159 15.31 -5.79 -7.00
CA CYS A 159 16.22 -6.26 -8.04
C CYS A 159 17.60 -5.65 -7.86
N ARG A 160 18.63 -6.50 -7.83
CA ARG A 160 20.02 -6.07 -7.99
C ARG A 160 20.35 -6.16 -9.47
N PHE A 161 20.51 -5.03 -10.10
CA PHE A 161 21.07 -4.97 -11.43
C PHE A 161 22.59 -5.12 -11.27
N GLU A 162 23.12 -6.33 -11.41
CA GLU A 162 24.55 -6.49 -11.63
C GLU A 162 24.87 -5.81 -12.97
N GLU A 163 26.03 -5.12 -13.04
CA GLU A 163 26.55 -4.48 -14.27
C GLU A 163 26.89 -5.55 -15.32
N SER A 164 25.92 -6.25 -15.82
CA SER A 164 26.03 -7.07 -17.01
C SER A 164 25.85 -6.17 -18.23
N LYS A 165 26.40 -6.56 -19.41
CA LYS A 165 26.30 -5.80 -20.69
C LYS A 165 24.90 -5.29 -21.08
N TYR A 166 23.84 -5.79 -20.42
CA TYR A 166 22.45 -5.33 -20.55
C TYR A 166 22.06 -4.20 -19.59
N GLY A 167 22.80 -4.00 -18.49
CA GLY A 167 22.55 -2.95 -17.49
C GLY A 167 22.79 -1.53 -18.03
N HIS A 168 23.65 -1.38 -19.03
CA HIS A 168 23.97 -0.07 -19.63
C HIS A 168 22.79 0.55 -20.40
N TYR A 169 21.86 -0.27 -20.91
CA TYR A 169 20.71 0.22 -21.67
C TYR A 169 19.55 0.70 -20.77
N TYR A 170 19.38 0.08 -19.59
CA TYR A 170 18.34 0.46 -18.64
C TYR A 170 18.80 1.45 -17.57
N GLY A 171 20.08 1.43 -17.19
CA GLY A 171 20.66 2.35 -16.20
C GLY A 171 20.64 3.83 -16.66
N ASN A 172 20.83 4.08 -17.94
CA ASN A 172 20.77 5.44 -18.52
C ASN A 172 19.34 6.01 -18.57
N TYR A 173 18.30 5.15 -18.57
CA TYR A 173 16.91 5.63 -18.58
C TYR A 173 16.42 6.06 -17.20
N TYR A 174 16.91 5.39 -16.13
CA TYR A 174 16.52 5.71 -14.75
C TYR A 174 17.50 6.69 -14.06
N GLY A 175 18.78 6.71 -14.43
CA GLY A 175 19.77 7.61 -13.85
C GLY A 175 19.53 9.09 -14.16
N ASN A 176 18.89 9.41 -15.29
CA ASN A 176 18.55 10.78 -15.66
C ASN A 176 17.28 11.33 -14.97
N TYR A 177 16.47 10.47 -14.32
CA TYR A 177 15.25 10.91 -13.61
C TYR A 177 15.47 11.18 -12.12
N TYR A 178 16.53 10.63 -11.51
CA TYR A 178 16.78 10.75 -10.06
C TYR A 178 18.12 11.42 -9.69
N GLY A 179 18.85 11.91 -10.68
CA GLY A 179 20.17 12.53 -10.50
C GLY A 179 20.20 14.02 -10.78
N ARG A 180 19.38 14.80 -10.09
CA ARG A 180 19.55 16.26 -9.95
C ARG A 180 18.81 16.67 -8.69
N ASP A 181 19.57 16.76 -7.60
CA ASP A 181 19.45 17.67 -6.48
C ASP A 181 20.30 17.15 -5.31
N ASP A 182 21.61 17.27 -5.42
CA ASP A 182 22.53 17.32 -4.27
C ASP A 182 23.90 17.76 -4.79
N ASP A 183 23.98 19.03 -5.18
CA ASP A 183 25.24 19.79 -5.21
C ASP A 183 24.87 21.28 -5.35
N GLU A 184 24.59 21.92 -4.19
CA GLU A 184 24.90 23.34 -3.96
C GLU A 184 24.72 23.69 -2.46
N LYS A 185 25.90 23.79 -1.81
CA LYS A 185 26.24 24.46 -0.54
C LYS A 185 25.82 23.78 0.76
#